data_817cc5cdcea3dab1003da865c3602c3b
#
_entry.id   817cc5cdcea3dab1003da865c3602c3b
#
_cell.length_a   1.000
_cell.length_b   1.000
_cell.length_c   1.000
_cell.angle_alpha   90.00
_cell.angle_beta   90.00
_cell.angle_gamma   90.00
#
_symmetry.space_group_name_H-M   'P 1'
#
loop_
_entity.id
_entity.type
_entity.pdbx_description
1 polymer ?
#
loop_
_entity_poly.entity_id
_entity_poly.type
_entity_poly.pdbx_seq_one_letter_code
_entity_poly.pdbx_strand_id
1 'polypeptide(L)'
;AKYLQKHEPVFKELKTKMSAFFENIRDAQKKTNKYVHKQGYSSFYTTQRYSWSDHREDKVYLKIVADFEETLKVAIGAVAMYRLAIDPLPVILMDEEMIMRSGDFVTEPYSEEFVDKYIGLKNIELYKQTDIYQEFKESIMSHEKQNEAVFDIIHWQIIDRSKFEDITKQMHLLSYMDRLAVVIMMASTKIPQVYIEGCFHY
;
A
#
# COMPACT_ATOMS: atom_id res chain seq x y z
N ALA A 1 1.75 16.31 12.70
CA ALA A 1 0.29 16.25 12.47
C ALA A 1 -0.40 17.60 12.61
N LYS A 2 -0.38 18.27 13.78
CA LYS A 2 -1.07 19.58 13.98
C LYS A 2 -0.60 20.68 13.02
N TYR A 3 0.68 20.74 12.68
CA TYR A 3 1.21 21.70 11.73
C TYR A 3 0.66 21.48 10.33
N LEU A 4 0.73 20.25 9.81
CA LEU A 4 0.19 19.87 8.50
C LEU A 4 -1.32 20.14 8.40
N GLN A 5 -2.08 19.77 9.43
CA GLN A 5 -3.53 20.03 9.47
C GLN A 5 -3.88 21.52 9.43
N LYS A 6 -2.96 22.41 9.81
CA LYS A 6 -3.19 23.85 9.81
C LYS A 6 -2.80 24.52 8.49
N HIS A 7 -1.79 23.99 7.82
CA HIS A 7 -1.15 24.65 6.68
C HIS A 7 -1.43 23.97 5.34
N GLU A 8 -1.75 22.65 5.36
CA GLU A 8 -2.00 21.90 4.14
C GLU A 8 -3.51 21.67 3.92
N PRO A 9 -4.10 22.19 2.83
CA PRO A 9 -5.54 22.09 2.55
C PRO A 9 -6.07 20.65 2.57
N VAL A 10 -5.33 19.71 1.97
CA VAL A 10 -5.69 18.29 1.89
C VAL A 10 -5.90 17.69 3.29
N PHE A 11 -4.98 17.94 4.22
CA PHE A 11 -5.13 17.44 5.60
C PHE A 11 -6.29 18.07 6.35
N LYS A 12 -6.62 19.32 6.05
CA LYS A 12 -7.79 19.99 6.61
C LYS A 12 -9.09 19.37 6.10
N GLU A 13 -9.16 19.09 4.81
CA GLU A 13 -10.29 18.44 4.17
C GLU A 13 -10.50 17.04 4.72
N LEU A 14 -9.46 16.19 4.74
CA LEU A 14 -9.50 14.85 5.31
C LEU A 14 -10.03 14.85 6.74
N LYS A 15 -9.52 15.75 7.58
CA LYS A 15 -9.97 15.85 8.96
C LYS A 15 -11.44 16.25 9.08
N THR A 16 -11.93 17.06 8.17
CA THR A 16 -13.35 17.50 8.16
C THR A 16 -14.24 16.36 7.70
N LYS A 17 -13.92 15.72 6.60
CA LYS A 17 -14.74 14.62 6.02
C LYS A 17 -14.68 13.34 6.85
N MET A 18 -13.53 13.07 7.51
CA MET A 18 -13.27 11.84 8.26
C MET A 18 -13.03 12.10 9.74
N SER A 19 -13.80 13.00 10.34
CA SER A 19 -13.61 13.45 11.72
C SER A 19 -13.58 12.29 12.72
N ALA A 20 -14.48 11.32 12.60
CA ALA A 20 -14.54 10.15 13.48
C ALA A 20 -13.26 9.27 13.40
N PHE A 21 -12.71 9.07 12.20
CA PHE A 21 -11.45 8.36 12.02
C PHE A 21 -10.29 9.07 12.73
N PHE A 22 -10.16 10.38 12.55
CA PHE A 22 -9.12 11.17 13.21
C PHE A 22 -9.33 11.31 14.72
N GLU A 23 -10.57 11.24 15.20
CA GLU A 23 -10.86 11.16 16.65
C GLU A 23 -10.39 9.85 17.25
N ASN A 24 -10.65 8.74 16.58
CA ASN A 24 -10.14 7.43 17.01
C ASN A 24 -8.60 7.41 17.11
N ILE A 25 -7.90 7.96 16.13
CA ILE A 25 -6.42 8.11 16.18
C ILE A 25 -6.01 8.94 17.40
N ARG A 26 -6.68 10.04 17.67
CA ARG A 26 -6.37 10.90 18.82
C ARG A 26 -6.61 10.21 20.15
N ASP A 27 -7.65 9.41 20.24
CA ASP A 27 -7.97 8.68 21.48
C ASP A 27 -7.01 7.52 21.71
N ALA A 28 -6.60 6.80 20.65
CA ALA A 28 -5.53 5.82 20.72
C ALA A 28 -4.20 6.47 21.17
N GLN A 29 -3.86 7.64 20.63
CA GLN A 29 -2.69 8.40 21.05
C GLN A 29 -2.75 8.82 22.52
N LYS A 30 -3.91 9.30 22.99
CA LYS A 30 -4.10 9.64 24.41
C LYS A 30 -3.95 8.41 25.32
N LYS A 31 -4.52 7.27 24.89
CA LYS A 31 -4.41 6.00 25.61
C LYS A 31 -2.93 5.59 25.73
N THR A 32 -2.20 5.60 24.61
CA THR A 32 -0.78 5.26 24.58
C THR A 32 0.07 6.22 25.42
N ASN A 33 -0.17 7.53 25.33
CA ASN A 33 0.56 8.53 26.11
C ASN A 33 0.39 8.35 27.63
N LYS A 34 -0.77 7.88 28.10
CA LYS A 34 -0.97 7.57 29.52
C LYS A 34 -0.01 6.47 30.00
N TYR A 35 0.23 5.47 29.17
CA TYR A 35 1.17 4.40 29.50
C TYR A 35 2.63 4.85 29.42
N VAL A 36 3.01 5.54 28.33
CA VAL A 36 4.41 5.96 28.09
C VAL A 36 4.86 7.03 29.08
N HIS A 37 4.01 8.01 29.37
CA HIS A 37 4.36 9.15 30.23
C HIS A 37 3.95 8.97 31.68
N LYS A 38 3.52 7.77 32.09
CA LYS A 38 3.08 7.47 33.48
C LYS A 38 2.00 8.44 33.97
N GLN A 39 1.21 9.00 33.06
CA GLN A 39 0.14 9.94 33.36
C GLN A 39 -1.06 9.17 33.91
N GLY A 40 -1.11 9.09 35.20
CA GLY A 40 -2.14 8.34 35.94
C GLY A 40 -1.54 7.21 36.75
N TYR A 41 -1.20 7.52 37.99
CA TYR A 41 -0.69 6.56 38.99
C TYR A 41 -1.54 5.28 39.02
N SER A 42 -2.86 5.41 38.95
CA SER A 42 -3.79 4.28 38.94
C SER A 42 -3.60 3.35 37.71
N SER A 43 -3.41 3.89 36.50
CA SER A 43 -3.24 3.06 35.28
C SER A 43 -1.92 2.29 35.30
N PHE A 44 -0.84 2.94 35.74
CA PHE A 44 0.48 2.32 35.86
C PHE A 44 0.53 1.27 36.97
N TYR A 45 0.00 1.60 38.13
CA TYR A 45 0.00 0.68 39.29
C TYR A 45 -0.94 -0.49 39.11
N THR A 46 -2.08 -0.30 38.45
CA THR A 46 -2.99 -1.40 38.17
C THR A 46 -2.32 -2.42 37.28
N THR A 47 -1.64 -1.96 36.21
CA THR A 47 -0.93 -2.84 35.29
C THR A 47 0.26 -3.54 35.98
N GLN A 48 1.05 -2.83 36.81
CA GLN A 48 2.16 -3.43 37.55
C GLN A 48 1.68 -4.33 38.71
N ARG A 49 0.65 -3.94 39.43
CA ARG A 49 0.14 -4.74 40.54
C ARG A 49 -0.37 -6.11 40.10
N TYR A 50 -0.98 -6.18 38.91
CA TYR A 50 -1.37 -7.45 38.31
C TYR A 50 -0.18 -8.24 37.76
N SER A 51 0.92 -7.59 37.39
CA SER A 51 2.12 -8.27 36.90
C SER A 51 2.98 -8.92 37.97
N TRP A 52 2.77 -8.57 39.24
CA TRP A 52 3.58 -9.03 40.38
C TRP A 52 2.88 -10.08 41.27
N SER A 53 1.60 -10.38 41.00
CA SER A 53 0.91 -11.43 41.75
C SER A 53 1.17 -12.80 41.12
N ASP A 54 1.48 -13.82 41.95
CA ASP A 54 1.66 -15.21 41.53
C ASP A 54 0.38 -15.85 40.94
N HIS A 55 -0.75 -15.19 41.08
CA HIS A 55 -2.02 -15.57 40.47
C HIS A 55 -2.33 -14.68 39.24
N ARG A 56 -1.47 -14.75 38.24
CA ARG A 56 -1.66 -14.05 36.97
C ARG A 56 -2.80 -14.71 36.20
N GLU A 57 -3.96 -14.08 36.24
CA GLU A 57 -5.04 -14.51 35.36
C GLU A 57 -4.64 -14.28 33.92
N ASP A 58 -4.69 -15.31 33.08
CA ASP A 58 -4.42 -15.23 31.63
C ASP A 58 -5.21 -14.10 30.95
N LYS A 59 -6.38 -13.77 31.50
CA LYS A 59 -7.22 -12.65 31.07
C LYS A 59 -6.52 -11.29 31.06
N VAL A 60 -5.56 -11.04 31.95
CA VAL A 60 -4.83 -9.77 32.02
C VAL A 60 -3.87 -9.66 30.82
N TYR A 61 -3.17 -10.76 30.53
CA TYR A 61 -2.27 -10.80 29.35
C TYR A 61 -3.04 -10.68 28.05
N LEU A 62 -4.14 -11.42 27.91
CA LEU A 62 -5.01 -11.34 26.73
C LEU A 62 -5.54 -9.92 26.54
N LYS A 63 -5.89 -9.22 27.61
CA LYS A 63 -6.32 -7.82 27.52
C LYS A 63 -5.19 -6.90 27.07
N ILE A 64 -3.97 -7.08 27.59
CA ILE A 64 -2.81 -6.26 27.18
C ILE A 64 -2.51 -6.49 25.70
N VAL A 65 -2.52 -7.73 25.25
CA VAL A 65 -2.29 -8.09 23.84
C VAL A 65 -3.39 -7.47 22.95
N ALA A 66 -4.65 -7.61 23.33
CA ALA A 66 -5.77 -7.03 22.59
C ALA A 66 -5.69 -5.49 22.52
N ASP A 67 -5.36 -4.82 23.63
CA ASP A 67 -5.15 -3.37 23.67
C ASP A 67 -3.98 -2.92 22.78
N PHE A 68 -2.91 -3.72 22.72
CA PHE A 68 -1.76 -3.48 21.83
C PHE A 68 -2.16 -3.65 20.37
N GLU A 69 -2.82 -4.77 20.02
CA GLU A 69 -3.28 -5.03 18.65
C GLU A 69 -4.23 -3.95 18.16
N GLU A 70 -5.19 -3.52 18.98
CA GLU A 70 -6.11 -2.43 18.65
C GLU A 70 -5.34 -1.13 18.36
N THR A 71 -4.40 -0.78 19.23
CA THR A 71 -3.59 0.42 19.06
C THR A 71 -2.71 0.35 17.80
N LEU A 72 -2.15 -0.82 17.54
CA LEU A 72 -1.34 -1.06 16.34
C LEU A 72 -2.17 -0.93 15.06
N LYS A 73 -3.38 -1.50 15.03
CA LYS A 73 -4.31 -1.34 13.91
C LYS A 73 -4.61 0.14 13.61
N VAL A 74 -4.92 0.90 14.64
CA VAL A 74 -5.17 2.35 14.51
C VAL A 74 -3.93 3.09 14.00
N ALA A 75 -2.74 2.72 14.47
CA ALA A 75 -1.50 3.33 14.01
C ALA A 75 -1.21 3.02 12.53
N ILE A 76 -1.39 1.77 12.10
CA ILE A 76 -1.24 1.36 10.68
C ILE A 76 -2.25 2.12 9.82
N GLY A 77 -3.52 2.17 10.21
CA GLY A 77 -4.56 2.91 9.48
C GLY A 77 -4.24 4.40 9.39
N ALA A 78 -3.70 5.00 10.47
CA ALA A 78 -3.28 6.40 10.45
C ALA A 78 -2.15 6.66 9.44
N VAL A 79 -1.13 5.81 9.42
CA VAL A 79 -0.01 5.92 8.45
C VAL A 79 -0.53 5.76 7.03
N ALA A 80 -1.38 4.76 6.78
CA ALA A 80 -1.99 4.53 5.48
C ALA A 80 -2.79 5.74 5.00
N MET A 81 -3.62 6.33 5.86
CA MET A 81 -4.41 7.52 5.53
C MET A 81 -3.54 8.77 5.32
N TYR A 82 -2.47 8.95 6.09
CA TYR A 82 -1.52 10.05 5.85
C TYR A 82 -0.76 9.86 4.53
N ARG A 83 -0.46 8.63 4.15
CA ARG A 83 0.10 8.34 2.82
C ARG A 83 -0.85 8.76 1.71
N LEU A 84 -2.13 8.43 1.83
CA LEU A 84 -3.17 8.80 0.86
C LEU A 84 -3.35 10.32 0.70
N ALA A 85 -2.99 11.12 1.71
CA ALA A 85 -2.97 12.57 1.60
C ALA A 85 -1.85 13.11 0.70
N ILE A 86 -0.88 12.27 0.36
CA ILE A 86 0.28 12.62 -0.48
C ILE A 86 0.19 11.88 -1.81
N ASP A 87 -0.19 10.63 -1.77
CA ASP A 87 -0.25 9.72 -2.91
C ASP A 87 -1.60 8.97 -2.91
N PRO A 88 -2.57 9.38 -3.74
CA PRO A 88 -3.88 8.75 -3.82
C PRO A 88 -3.88 7.43 -4.60
N LEU A 89 -2.80 7.12 -5.34
CA LEU A 89 -2.71 5.96 -6.22
C LEU A 89 -3.06 4.63 -5.55
N PRO A 90 -2.65 4.31 -4.31
CA PRO A 90 -2.99 3.03 -3.68
C PRO A 90 -4.48 2.73 -3.61
N VAL A 91 -5.34 3.75 -3.56
CA VAL A 91 -6.81 3.58 -3.57
C VAL A 91 -7.39 3.69 -4.97
N ILE A 92 -6.81 4.53 -5.82
CA ILE A 92 -7.24 4.66 -7.22
C ILE A 92 -7.01 3.35 -7.98
N LEU A 93 -5.85 2.74 -7.78
CA LEU A 93 -5.47 1.47 -8.42
C LEU A 93 -6.17 0.23 -7.84
N MET A 94 -7.08 0.37 -6.88
CA MET A 94 -8.00 -0.71 -6.50
C MET A 94 -9.06 -0.96 -7.58
N ASP A 95 -9.24 -0.03 -8.51
CA ASP A 95 -10.17 -0.14 -9.64
C ASP A 95 -9.38 -0.61 -10.87
N GLU A 96 -9.74 -1.77 -11.44
CA GLU A 96 -9.10 -2.37 -12.61
C GLU A 96 -9.11 -1.41 -13.82
N GLU A 97 -10.19 -0.62 -14.00
CA GLU A 97 -10.23 0.37 -15.07
C GLU A 97 -9.13 1.43 -14.90
N MET A 98 -8.86 1.83 -13.65
CA MET A 98 -7.80 2.80 -13.36
C MET A 98 -6.42 2.22 -13.61
N ILE A 99 -6.21 0.94 -13.29
CA ILE A 99 -4.94 0.26 -13.61
C ILE A 99 -4.68 0.31 -15.12
N MET A 100 -5.67 -0.04 -15.95
CA MET A 100 -5.54 -0.05 -17.40
C MET A 100 -5.27 1.34 -18.02
N ARG A 101 -5.65 2.42 -17.33
CA ARG A 101 -5.41 3.80 -17.79
C ARG A 101 -4.14 4.41 -17.23
N SER A 102 -3.67 3.89 -16.13
CA SER A 102 -2.57 4.48 -15.37
C SER A 102 -1.19 4.19 -15.96
N GLY A 103 -1.04 3.11 -16.75
CA GLY A 103 0.28 2.65 -17.21
C GLY A 103 1.13 2.10 -16.05
N ASP A 104 2.44 2.11 -16.22
CA ASP A 104 3.39 1.54 -15.27
C ASP A 104 3.61 2.43 -14.04
N PHE A 105 2.69 2.42 -13.10
CA PHE A 105 2.94 3.01 -11.79
C PHE A 105 3.68 2.04 -10.87
N VAL A 106 4.69 2.54 -10.20
CA VAL A 106 5.47 1.80 -9.19
C VAL A 106 4.68 1.57 -7.89
N THR A 107 3.52 2.20 -7.75
CA THR A 107 2.69 2.13 -6.54
C THR A 107 1.76 0.92 -6.58
N GLU A 108 1.88 0.05 -5.58
CA GLU A 108 0.96 -1.07 -5.40
C GLU A 108 -0.39 -0.61 -4.83
N PRO A 109 -1.52 -1.15 -5.34
CA PRO A 109 -2.85 -0.89 -4.77
C PRO A 109 -2.97 -1.46 -3.35
N TYR A 110 -3.81 -0.84 -2.53
CA TYR A 110 -4.22 -1.46 -1.29
C TYR A 110 -5.13 -2.66 -1.57
N SER A 111 -4.91 -3.77 -0.86
CA SER A 111 -5.84 -4.89 -0.91
C SER A 111 -7.14 -4.55 -0.15
N GLU A 112 -8.26 -5.15 -0.56
CA GLU A 112 -9.54 -5.00 0.15
C GLU A 112 -9.43 -5.43 1.61
N GLU A 113 -8.69 -6.51 1.89
CA GLU A 113 -8.44 -7.00 3.25
C GLU A 113 -7.68 -5.96 4.10
N PHE A 114 -6.67 -5.31 3.52
CA PHE A 114 -5.93 -4.24 4.20
C PHE A 114 -6.82 -3.05 4.52
N VAL A 115 -7.63 -2.64 3.56
CA VAL A 115 -8.58 -1.53 3.73
C VAL A 115 -9.58 -1.85 4.83
N ASP A 116 -10.23 -3.00 4.77
CA ASP A 116 -11.23 -3.39 5.77
C ASP A 116 -10.64 -3.47 7.19
N LYS A 117 -9.46 -4.06 7.31
CA LYS A 117 -8.80 -4.30 8.59
C LYS A 117 -8.26 -3.04 9.26
N TYR A 118 -7.71 -2.09 8.51
CA TYR A 118 -6.94 -0.97 9.07
C TYR A 118 -7.54 0.41 8.85
N ILE A 119 -8.28 0.61 7.77
CA ILE A 119 -8.85 1.91 7.41
C ILE A 119 -10.37 1.92 7.62
N GLY A 120 -11.03 0.86 7.17
CA GLY A 120 -12.47 0.69 7.10
C GLY A 120 -13.06 1.21 5.78
N LEU A 121 -13.93 0.40 5.16
CA LEU A 121 -14.55 0.70 3.87
C LEU A 121 -15.26 2.06 3.86
N LYS A 122 -15.97 2.38 4.95
CA LYS A 122 -16.65 3.68 5.07
C LYS A 122 -15.69 4.87 4.97
N ASN A 123 -14.50 4.73 5.54
CA ASN A 123 -13.50 5.80 5.50
C ASN A 123 -12.89 5.95 4.10
N ILE A 124 -12.72 4.85 3.36
CA ILE A 124 -12.29 4.91 1.96
C ILE A 124 -13.34 5.59 1.09
N GLU A 125 -14.63 5.32 1.29
CA GLU A 125 -15.68 6.01 0.53
C GLU A 125 -15.73 7.52 0.84
N LEU A 126 -15.45 7.92 2.07
CA LEU A 126 -15.28 9.35 2.41
C LEU A 126 -14.02 9.94 1.79
N TYR A 127 -12.93 9.16 1.74
CA TYR A 127 -11.68 9.57 1.10
C TYR A 127 -11.87 9.77 -0.41
N LYS A 128 -12.59 8.89 -1.09
CA LYS A 128 -12.92 9.03 -2.52
C LYS A 128 -13.67 10.31 -2.87
N GLN A 129 -14.29 10.96 -1.90
CA GLN A 129 -14.97 12.25 -2.08
C GLN A 129 -14.05 13.46 -1.91
N THR A 130 -12.76 13.28 -1.62
CA THR A 130 -11.80 14.37 -1.44
C THR A 130 -11.34 14.93 -2.77
N ASP A 131 -10.97 16.20 -2.77
CA ASP A 131 -10.52 16.91 -3.97
C ASP A 131 -9.28 16.22 -4.55
N ILE A 132 -8.30 15.86 -3.70
CA ILE A 132 -7.08 15.17 -4.15
C ILE A 132 -7.37 13.85 -4.86
N TYR A 133 -8.31 13.05 -4.36
CA TYR A 133 -8.68 11.80 -5.01
C TYR A 133 -9.35 12.07 -6.37
N GLN A 134 -10.29 13.02 -6.42
CA GLN A 134 -11.04 13.32 -7.63
C GLN A 134 -10.14 13.92 -8.73
N GLU A 135 -9.26 14.85 -8.39
CA GLU A 135 -8.31 15.46 -9.33
C GLU A 135 -7.38 14.40 -9.95
N PHE A 136 -6.82 13.50 -9.13
CA PHE A 136 -5.97 12.41 -9.63
C PHE A 136 -6.77 11.41 -10.48
N LYS A 137 -7.97 11.05 -10.06
CA LYS A 137 -8.84 10.17 -10.82
C LYS A 137 -9.18 10.76 -12.17
N GLU A 138 -9.57 12.02 -12.24
CA GLU A 138 -9.88 12.72 -13.49
C GLU A 138 -8.65 12.79 -14.40
N SER A 139 -7.47 13.04 -13.84
CA SER A 139 -6.22 13.03 -14.59
C SER A 139 -5.98 11.66 -15.25
N ILE A 140 -6.12 10.56 -14.53
CA ILE A 140 -5.96 9.20 -15.07
C ILE A 140 -7.06 8.88 -16.07
N MET A 141 -8.30 9.27 -15.81
CA MET A 141 -9.43 9.06 -16.73
C MET A 141 -9.26 9.79 -18.06
N SER A 142 -8.49 10.86 -18.09
CA SER A 142 -8.16 11.57 -19.34
C SER A 142 -7.19 10.81 -20.25
N HIS A 143 -6.46 9.81 -19.70
CA HIS A 143 -5.59 8.96 -20.50
C HIS A 143 -6.42 7.94 -21.30
N GLU A 144 -5.98 7.64 -22.51
CA GLU A 144 -6.58 6.57 -23.30
C GLU A 144 -6.37 5.22 -22.61
N LYS A 145 -7.40 4.36 -22.66
CA LYS A 145 -7.24 2.97 -22.20
C LYS A 145 -6.15 2.30 -23.03
N GLN A 146 -5.17 1.75 -22.33
CA GLN A 146 -4.23 0.85 -22.98
C GLN A 146 -4.98 -0.43 -23.37
N ASN A 147 -4.86 -0.83 -24.62
CA ASN A 147 -5.46 -2.06 -25.09
C ASN A 147 -4.68 -3.23 -24.48
N GLU A 148 -5.36 -4.17 -23.80
CA GLU A 148 -4.74 -5.35 -23.20
C GLU A 148 -3.80 -6.08 -24.18
N ALA A 149 -4.21 -6.21 -25.46
CA ALA A 149 -3.39 -6.82 -26.49
C ALA A 149 -2.11 -6.01 -26.80
N VAL A 150 -2.17 -4.69 -26.65
CA VAL A 150 -1.00 -3.80 -26.83
C VAL A 150 -0.12 -3.84 -25.59
N PHE A 151 -0.72 -3.93 -24.41
CA PHE A 151 0.00 -4.07 -23.14
C PHE A 151 0.82 -5.36 -23.12
N ASP A 152 0.21 -6.50 -23.47
CA ASP A 152 0.89 -7.79 -23.57
C ASP A 152 2.00 -7.80 -24.64
N ILE A 153 1.80 -7.10 -25.75
CA ILE A 153 2.80 -7.02 -26.83
C ILE A 153 3.94 -6.08 -26.47
N ILE A 154 3.66 -4.98 -25.77
CA ILE A 154 4.67 -3.97 -25.44
C ILE A 154 5.50 -4.38 -24.23
N HIS A 155 4.91 -5.04 -23.24
CA HIS A 155 5.54 -5.24 -21.94
C HIS A 155 6.21 -6.62 -21.76
N TRP A 156 5.70 -7.68 -22.40
CA TRP A 156 6.24 -9.00 -22.21
C TRP A 156 6.32 -9.80 -23.51
N GLN A 157 7.51 -10.17 -23.89
CA GLN A 157 7.72 -11.11 -24.97
C GLN A 157 8.21 -12.45 -24.41
N ILE A 158 7.57 -13.54 -24.85
CA ILE A 158 8.02 -14.88 -24.51
C ILE A 158 9.13 -15.28 -25.46
N ILE A 159 10.32 -15.48 -24.92
CA ILE A 159 11.47 -15.98 -25.66
C ILE A 159 11.65 -17.46 -25.29
N ASP A 160 11.48 -18.32 -26.26
CA ASP A 160 11.80 -19.73 -26.19
C ASP A 160 13.08 -20.05 -26.99
N ARG A 161 13.48 -21.32 -26.97
CA ARG A 161 14.72 -21.77 -27.64
C ARG A 161 14.70 -21.62 -29.15
N SER A 162 13.52 -21.59 -29.77
CA SER A 162 13.40 -21.40 -31.23
C SER A 162 13.82 -20.01 -31.69
N LYS A 163 13.79 -19.04 -30.78
CA LYS A 163 14.10 -17.64 -31.05
C LYS A 163 15.54 -17.23 -30.72
N PHE A 164 16.38 -18.17 -30.31
CA PHE A 164 17.75 -17.85 -29.87
C PHE A 164 18.60 -17.17 -30.92
N GLU A 165 18.49 -17.57 -32.16
CA GLU A 165 19.31 -17.00 -33.22
C GLU A 165 18.94 -15.53 -33.46
N ASP A 166 17.66 -15.20 -33.45
CA ASP A 166 17.19 -13.83 -33.68
C ASP A 166 17.46 -12.93 -32.47
N ILE A 167 17.23 -13.43 -31.26
CA ILE A 167 17.47 -12.63 -30.05
C ILE A 167 18.95 -12.37 -29.81
N THR A 168 19.82 -13.31 -30.20
CA THR A 168 21.25 -13.11 -30.10
C THR A 168 21.72 -11.91 -30.95
N LYS A 169 21.13 -11.71 -32.12
CA LYS A 169 21.44 -10.56 -32.99
C LYS A 169 20.98 -9.22 -32.37
N GLN A 170 19.98 -9.26 -31.51
CA GLN A 170 19.32 -8.10 -30.94
C GLN A 170 19.65 -7.87 -29.44
N MET A 171 20.55 -8.66 -28.86
CA MET A 171 20.94 -8.58 -27.44
C MET A 171 21.37 -7.18 -27.01
N HIS A 172 21.91 -6.36 -27.91
CA HIS A 172 22.35 -5.00 -27.61
C HIS A 172 21.16 -4.03 -27.37
N LEU A 173 19.95 -4.38 -27.83
CA LEU A 173 18.73 -3.59 -27.63
C LEU A 173 18.04 -3.92 -26.31
N LEU A 174 18.38 -5.04 -25.66
CA LEU A 174 17.78 -5.48 -24.42
C LEU A 174 18.26 -4.67 -23.22
N SER A 175 17.38 -4.52 -22.23
CA SER A 175 17.77 -4.06 -20.90
C SER A 175 18.79 -5.00 -20.25
N TYR A 176 19.49 -4.56 -19.24
CA TYR A 176 20.44 -5.41 -18.51
C TYR A 176 19.78 -6.67 -17.94
N MET A 177 18.58 -6.53 -17.36
CA MET A 177 17.84 -7.65 -16.76
C MET A 177 17.33 -8.65 -17.79
N ASP A 178 16.83 -8.16 -18.92
CA ASP A 178 16.39 -9.02 -20.02
C ASP A 178 17.55 -9.81 -20.63
N ARG A 179 18.70 -9.15 -20.83
CA ARG A 179 19.93 -9.84 -21.28
C ARG A 179 20.32 -10.93 -20.32
N LEU A 180 20.29 -10.66 -19.03
CA LEU A 180 20.62 -11.65 -18.00
C LEU A 180 19.65 -12.84 -18.04
N ALA A 181 18.33 -12.59 -18.16
CA ALA A 181 17.32 -13.64 -18.25
C ALA A 181 17.55 -14.53 -19.49
N VAL A 182 17.81 -13.95 -20.65
CA VAL A 182 18.12 -14.69 -21.89
C VAL A 182 19.42 -15.50 -21.74
N VAL A 183 20.48 -14.92 -21.20
CA VAL A 183 21.75 -15.63 -20.98
C VAL A 183 21.58 -16.83 -20.01
N ILE A 184 20.83 -16.66 -18.93
CA ILE A 184 20.53 -17.75 -17.99
C ILE A 184 19.74 -18.87 -18.69
N MET A 185 18.75 -18.53 -19.52
CA MET A 185 17.99 -19.50 -20.30
C MET A 185 18.90 -20.23 -21.31
N MET A 186 19.81 -19.52 -21.98
CA MET A 186 20.78 -20.12 -22.91
C MET A 186 21.71 -21.11 -22.19
N ALA A 187 22.15 -20.76 -20.98
CA ALA A 187 23.05 -21.56 -20.16
C ALA A 187 22.36 -22.78 -19.49
N SER A 188 21.05 -22.79 -19.35
CA SER A 188 20.31 -23.84 -18.65
C SER A 188 19.28 -24.54 -19.53
N THR A 189 19.43 -25.85 -19.73
CA THR A 189 18.46 -26.67 -20.45
C THR A 189 17.12 -26.84 -19.70
N LYS A 190 17.10 -26.53 -18.41
CA LYS A 190 15.91 -26.66 -17.55
C LYS A 190 14.94 -25.50 -17.68
N ILE A 191 15.36 -24.38 -18.24
CA ILE A 191 14.51 -23.20 -18.45
C ILE A 191 14.03 -23.22 -19.89
N PRO A 192 12.74 -23.53 -20.16
CA PRO A 192 12.22 -23.65 -21.51
C PRO A 192 11.98 -22.28 -22.18
N GLN A 193 11.63 -21.27 -21.40
CA GLN A 193 11.31 -19.92 -21.87
C GLN A 193 11.60 -18.89 -20.80
N VAL A 194 11.79 -17.63 -21.22
CA VAL A 194 11.85 -16.44 -20.36
C VAL A 194 10.93 -15.36 -20.89
N TYR A 195 10.54 -14.48 -20.01
CA TYR A 195 9.78 -13.27 -20.34
C TYR A 195 10.74 -12.10 -20.36
N ILE A 196 10.66 -11.28 -21.37
CA ILE A 196 11.46 -10.06 -21.50
C ILE A 196 10.55 -8.86 -21.78
N GLU A 197 10.96 -7.72 -21.31
CA GLU A 197 10.21 -6.45 -21.41
C GLU A 197 10.52 -5.67 -22.70
N GLY A 198 11.39 -6.17 -23.52
CA GLY A 198 11.86 -5.49 -24.74
C GLY A 198 10.89 -5.61 -25.93
N CYS A 199 10.64 -4.50 -26.62
CA CYS A 199 9.96 -4.52 -27.92
C CYS A 199 10.93 -4.99 -28.99
N PHE A 200 10.75 -6.21 -29.50
CA PHE A 200 11.38 -6.66 -30.72
C PHE A 200 10.41 -6.47 -31.89
N HIS A 201 10.84 -5.72 -32.87
CA HIS A 201 10.20 -5.74 -34.18
C HIS A 201 10.83 -6.90 -34.96
N TYR A 202 10.04 -7.92 -35.25
CA TYR A 202 10.38 -9.01 -36.15
C TYR A 202 10.28 -8.55 -37.58
#